data_68f90cafaec872889d9d9b9ce976c050
#
_entry.id   68f90cafaec872889d9d9b9ce976c050
#
_cell.length_a   1.000
_cell.length_b   1.000
_cell.length_c   1.000
_cell.angle_alpha   90.00
_cell.angle_beta   90.00
_cell.angle_gamma   90.00
#
_symmetry.space_group_name_H-M   'P 1'
#
loop_
_entity.id
_entity.type
_entity.pdbx_description
1 polymer ?
#
loop_
_entity_poly.entity_id
_entity_poly.type
_entity_poly.pdbx_seq_one_letter_code
_entity_poly.pdbx_strand_id
1 'polypeptide(L)'
;MPKTEFQDLDYQFSIEIVKNIPIELKNEFKTVLSVIDKELINYYYELKKDPKINYLICIEGNHIGYSSIYEDDTYWNLYEIYIKEEFRELGLGTRLFQFIKNNCQNEGKQIRSYTLPSDRRAKNFYESNMITARVLIMEDKRAKSRYKI
;
A
#
# COMPACT_ATOMS: atom_id res chain seq x y z
N MET A 1 -16.83 -8.26 -9.86
CA MET A 1 -15.41 -8.18 -9.58
C MET A 1 -14.95 -9.43 -8.89
N PRO A 2 -13.79 -9.94 -9.28
CA PRO A 2 -13.32 -11.20 -8.69
C PRO A 2 -13.04 -11.04 -7.21
N LYS A 3 -13.45 -12.04 -6.47
CA LYS A 3 -13.25 -12.13 -5.04
C LYS A 3 -12.63 -13.50 -4.75
N THR A 4 -11.52 -13.51 -4.04
CA THR A 4 -10.84 -14.74 -3.66
C THR A 4 -10.96 -14.92 -2.16
N GLU A 5 -11.42 -16.08 -1.73
CA GLU A 5 -11.59 -16.40 -0.33
C GLU A 5 -10.46 -17.29 0.16
N PHE A 6 -10.04 -17.05 1.39
CA PHE A 6 -8.96 -17.76 2.06
C PHE A 6 -9.40 -18.23 3.43
N GLN A 7 -8.89 -19.38 3.84
CA GLN A 7 -9.11 -19.90 5.17
C GLN A 7 -7.77 -19.99 5.89
N ASP A 8 -7.67 -19.36 7.05
CA ASP A 8 -6.55 -19.54 7.95
C ASP A 8 -7.05 -20.27 9.19
N LEU A 9 -6.13 -20.61 10.14
CA LEU A 9 -6.45 -21.46 11.30
C LEU A 9 -7.63 -20.92 12.11
N ASP A 10 -7.68 -19.62 12.33
CA ASP A 10 -8.65 -19.01 13.24
C ASP A 10 -9.64 -18.07 12.55
N TYR A 11 -9.51 -17.84 11.25
CA TYR A 11 -10.37 -16.87 10.58
C TYR A 11 -10.45 -17.12 9.07
N GLN A 12 -11.49 -16.57 8.50
CA GLN A 12 -11.72 -16.59 7.06
C GLN A 12 -11.63 -15.17 6.53
N PHE A 13 -10.84 -14.97 5.47
CA PHE A 13 -10.71 -13.64 4.88
C PHE A 13 -10.86 -13.73 3.36
N SER A 14 -11.12 -12.58 2.76
CA SER A 14 -11.24 -12.48 1.31
C SER A 14 -10.46 -11.29 0.78
N ILE A 15 -9.97 -11.41 -0.45
CA ILE A 15 -9.36 -10.31 -1.19
C ILE A 15 -10.17 -10.11 -2.46
N GLU A 16 -10.58 -8.90 -2.70
CA GLU A 16 -11.48 -8.58 -3.80
C GLU A 16 -10.96 -7.36 -4.55
N ILE A 17 -11.08 -7.39 -5.88
CA ILE A 17 -10.77 -6.22 -6.70
C ILE A 17 -12.03 -5.38 -6.77
N VAL A 18 -11.92 -4.11 -6.38
CA VAL A 18 -13.05 -3.20 -6.31
C VAL A 18 -12.78 -1.94 -7.13
N LYS A 19 -13.83 -1.27 -7.52
CA LYS A 19 -13.71 -0.02 -8.27
C LYS A 19 -13.23 1.12 -7.38
N ASN A 20 -13.76 1.19 -6.16
CA ASN A 20 -13.43 2.24 -5.21
C ASN A 20 -13.19 1.66 -3.83
N ILE A 21 -12.15 2.16 -3.16
CA ILE A 21 -11.87 1.80 -1.78
C ILE A 21 -12.78 2.62 -0.84
N PRO A 22 -13.32 2.01 0.22
CA PRO A 22 -14.08 2.76 1.22
C PRO A 22 -13.30 3.96 1.73
N ILE A 23 -13.94 5.12 1.76
CA ILE A 23 -13.28 6.38 2.14
C ILE A 23 -12.71 6.33 3.56
N GLU A 24 -13.34 5.59 4.43
CA GLU A 24 -12.87 5.43 5.81
C GLU A 24 -11.46 4.85 5.88
N LEU A 25 -11.19 3.81 5.09
CA LEU A 25 -9.87 3.19 5.04
C LEU A 25 -8.83 4.14 4.48
N LYS A 26 -9.19 4.87 3.44
CA LYS A 26 -8.28 5.86 2.84
C LYS A 26 -7.92 6.96 3.83
N ASN A 27 -8.91 7.43 4.58
CA ASN A 27 -8.69 8.47 5.58
C ASN A 27 -7.81 7.97 6.74
N GLU A 28 -7.99 6.73 7.16
CA GLU A 28 -7.15 6.12 8.20
C GLU A 28 -5.69 6.06 7.75
N PHE A 29 -5.45 5.62 6.53
CA PHE A 29 -4.10 5.55 5.96
C PHE A 29 -3.45 6.93 5.91
N LYS A 30 -4.19 7.92 5.41
CA LYS A 30 -3.69 9.29 5.34
C LYS A 30 -3.34 9.85 6.71
N THR A 31 -4.15 9.55 7.71
CA THR A 31 -3.89 9.98 9.09
C THR A 31 -2.59 9.35 9.61
N VAL A 32 -2.39 8.06 9.36
CA VAL A 32 -1.15 7.38 9.76
C VAL A 32 0.06 8.02 9.10
N LEU A 33 0.01 8.30 7.81
CA LEU A 33 1.12 8.94 7.11
C LEU A 33 1.39 10.35 7.63
N SER A 34 0.35 11.08 8.00
CA SER A 34 0.49 12.44 8.54
C SER A 34 1.23 12.44 9.87
N VAL A 35 1.06 11.39 10.68
CA VAL A 35 1.80 11.23 11.93
C VAL A 35 3.26 10.89 11.67
N ILE A 36 3.53 10.08 10.64
CA ILE A 36 4.89 9.65 10.30
C ILE A 36 5.71 10.82 9.76
N ASP A 37 5.16 11.55 8.79
CA ASP A 37 5.87 12.69 8.20
C ASP A 37 4.87 13.73 7.68
N LYS A 38 4.61 14.71 8.52
CA LYS A 38 3.67 15.78 8.22
C LYS A 38 4.14 16.65 7.05
N GLU A 39 5.45 16.80 6.90
CA GLU A 39 6.02 17.68 5.88
C GLU A 39 5.97 17.07 4.49
N LEU A 40 6.26 15.79 4.39
CA LEU A 40 6.36 15.11 3.09
C LEU A 40 5.06 14.48 2.61
N ILE A 41 4.02 14.47 3.42
CA ILE A 41 2.78 13.78 3.04
C ILE A 41 2.17 14.36 1.76
N ASN A 42 2.18 15.67 1.59
CA ASN A 42 1.63 16.29 0.40
C ASN A 42 2.46 15.94 -0.84
N TYR A 43 3.78 15.96 -0.68
CA TYR A 43 4.68 15.54 -1.75
C TYR A 43 4.42 14.08 -2.16
N TYR A 44 4.26 13.22 -1.19
CA TYR A 44 3.95 11.81 -1.44
C TYR A 44 2.67 11.68 -2.28
N TYR A 45 1.63 12.43 -1.91
CA TYR A 45 0.37 12.38 -2.66
C TYR A 45 0.46 13.03 -4.04
N GLU A 46 1.37 13.98 -4.24
CA GLU A 46 1.62 14.55 -5.56
C GLU A 46 2.24 13.55 -6.53
N LEU A 47 3.01 12.59 -6.02
CA LEU A 47 3.61 11.55 -6.87
C LEU A 47 2.59 10.52 -7.34
N LYS A 48 1.50 10.39 -6.62
CA LYS A 48 0.48 9.40 -6.93
C LYS A 48 -0.27 9.78 -8.20
N LYS A 49 -0.65 8.76 -8.92
CA LYS A 49 -1.56 8.88 -10.05
C LYS A 49 -2.84 8.13 -9.71
N ASP A 50 -3.88 8.32 -10.51
CA ASP A 50 -5.15 7.65 -10.27
C ASP A 50 -4.94 6.14 -10.28
N PRO A 51 -5.35 5.43 -9.24
CA PRO A 51 -5.17 3.99 -9.20
C PRO A 51 -6.03 3.31 -10.25
N LYS A 52 -5.45 2.31 -10.90
CA LYS A 52 -6.16 1.49 -11.86
C LYS A 52 -6.70 0.21 -11.26
N ILE A 53 -6.07 -0.26 -10.20
CA ILE A 53 -6.46 -1.50 -9.55
C ILE A 53 -6.52 -1.26 -8.05
N ASN A 54 -7.66 -1.57 -7.48
CA ASN A 54 -7.88 -1.44 -6.04
C ASN A 54 -8.22 -2.80 -5.46
N TYR A 55 -7.48 -3.19 -4.42
CA TYR A 55 -7.70 -4.42 -3.67
C TYR A 55 -8.27 -4.12 -2.30
N LEU A 56 -9.28 -4.87 -1.93
CA LEU A 56 -9.91 -4.74 -0.61
C LEU A 56 -9.80 -6.09 0.10
N ILE A 57 -9.34 -6.06 1.35
CA ILE A 57 -9.27 -7.27 2.16
C ILE A 57 -10.31 -7.19 3.28
N CYS A 58 -11.02 -8.29 3.48
CA CYS A 58 -12.13 -8.37 4.43
C CYS A 58 -12.01 -9.61 5.30
N ILE A 59 -12.44 -9.49 6.56
CA ILE A 59 -12.63 -10.62 7.46
C ILE A 59 -14.10 -10.65 7.82
N GLU A 60 -14.76 -11.77 7.53
CA GLU A 60 -16.17 -11.98 7.88
C GLU A 60 -17.05 -10.80 7.46
N GLY A 61 -16.80 -10.25 6.26
CA GLY A 61 -17.56 -9.14 5.72
C GLY A 61 -17.11 -7.76 6.19
N ASN A 62 -16.17 -7.68 7.10
CA ASN A 62 -15.65 -6.39 7.57
C ASN A 62 -14.45 -5.95 6.73
N HIS A 63 -14.48 -4.73 6.26
CA HIS A 63 -13.37 -4.14 5.49
C HIS A 63 -12.23 -3.83 6.45
N ILE A 64 -11.10 -4.52 6.32
CA ILE A 64 -9.99 -4.38 7.27
C ILE A 64 -8.73 -3.79 6.67
N GLY A 65 -8.67 -3.64 5.37
CA GLY A 65 -7.50 -3.08 4.72
C GLY A 65 -7.66 -2.98 3.22
N TYR A 66 -6.66 -2.39 2.58
CA TYR A 66 -6.70 -2.21 1.13
C TYR A 66 -5.31 -1.97 0.56
N SER A 67 -5.22 -2.04 -0.76
CA SER A 67 -4.06 -1.56 -1.52
C SER A 67 -4.53 -0.94 -2.82
N SER A 68 -3.84 0.10 -3.27
CA SER A 68 -4.13 0.77 -4.53
C SER A 68 -2.89 0.76 -5.40
N ILE A 69 -3.06 0.32 -6.65
CA ILE A 69 -2.00 0.14 -7.62
C ILE A 69 -2.20 1.07 -8.80
N TYR A 70 -1.16 1.79 -9.17
CA TYR A 70 -1.10 2.49 -10.44
C TYR A 70 -0.26 1.66 -11.42
N GLU A 71 -0.85 1.31 -12.54
CA GLU A 71 -0.19 0.49 -13.54
C GLU A 71 0.33 1.35 -14.69
N ASP A 72 1.62 1.20 -15.02
CA ASP A 72 2.19 1.73 -16.25
C ASP A 72 2.61 0.57 -17.19
N ASP A 73 3.32 0.86 -18.25
CA ASP A 73 3.68 -0.15 -19.25
C ASP A 73 4.57 -1.27 -18.69
N THR A 74 5.38 -0.97 -17.70
CA THR A 74 6.38 -1.90 -17.17
C THR A 74 6.11 -2.32 -15.74
N TYR A 75 5.54 -1.43 -14.95
CA TYR A 75 5.45 -1.61 -13.50
C TYR A 75 4.03 -1.50 -12.98
N TRP A 76 3.78 -2.26 -11.93
CA TRP A 76 2.70 -2.02 -11.00
C TRP A 76 3.28 -1.20 -9.85
N ASN A 77 2.82 0.02 -9.69
CA ASN A 77 3.33 0.96 -8.70
C ASN A 77 2.40 0.96 -7.49
N LEU A 78 2.88 0.42 -6.38
CA LEU A 78 2.10 0.31 -5.16
C LEU A 78 2.42 1.50 -4.27
N TYR A 79 1.47 2.42 -4.17
CA TYR A 79 1.61 3.60 -3.31
C TYR A 79 0.95 3.41 -1.96
N GLU A 80 -0.10 2.60 -1.89
CA GLU A 80 -0.87 2.44 -0.66
C GLU A 80 -1.07 0.96 -0.37
N ILE A 81 -0.71 0.57 0.84
CA ILE A 81 -1.12 -0.70 1.43
C ILE A 81 -1.36 -0.44 2.91
N TYR A 82 -2.54 -0.82 3.38
CA TYR A 82 -2.96 -0.50 4.73
C TYR A 82 -3.80 -1.63 5.32
N ILE A 83 -3.48 -2.01 6.54
CA ILE A 83 -4.28 -2.94 7.34
C ILE A 83 -4.61 -2.21 8.63
N LYS A 84 -5.87 -2.25 9.05
CA LYS A 84 -6.29 -1.67 10.33
C LYS A 84 -5.45 -2.23 11.45
N GLU A 85 -5.12 -1.38 12.42
CA GLU A 85 -4.19 -1.73 13.49
C GLU A 85 -4.64 -2.97 14.27
N GLU A 86 -5.92 -3.09 14.57
CA GLU A 86 -6.45 -4.23 15.31
C GLU A 86 -6.30 -5.56 14.57
N PHE A 87 -6.04 -5.55 13.28
CA PHE A 87 -5.86 -6.75 12.47
C PHE A 87 -4.42 -6.97 12.01
N ARG A 88 -3.50 -6.19 12.53
CA ARG A 88 -2.07 -6.38 12.26
C ARG A 88 -1.55 -7.56 13.04
N GLU A 89 -0.35 -8.03 12.68
CA GLU A 89 0.29 -9.19 13.29
C GLU A 89 -0.40 -10.53 12.99
N LEU A 90 -1.44 -10.52 12.15
CA LEU A 90 -2.06 -11.74 11.65
C LEU A 90 -1.48 -12.19 10.30
N GLY A 91 -0.49 -11.45 9.80
CA GLY A 91 0.11 -11.75 8.49
C GLY A 91 -0.73 -11.33 7.30
N LEU A 92 -1.80 -10.55 7.52
CA LEU A 92 -2.72 -10.18 6.45
C LEU A 92 -2.11 -9.24 5.43
N GLY A 93 -1.25 -8.31 5.87
CA GLY A 93 -0.53 -7.43 4.95
C GLY A 93 0.35 -8.21 4.00
N THR A 94 1.08 -9.18 4.53
CA THR A 94 1.92 -10.07 3.72
C THR A 94 1.07 -10.89 2.75
N ARG A 95 -0.07 -11.41 3.20
CA ARG A 95 -0.98 -12.17 2.34
C ARG A 95 -1.51 -11.31 1.20
N LEU A 96 -1.92 -10.09 1.51
CA LEU A 96 -2.39 -9.14 0.51
C LEU A 96 -1.27 -8.80 -0.48
N PHE A 97 -0.09 -8.49 0.01
CA PHE A 97 1.05 -8.13 -0.84
C PHE A 97 1.43 -9.29 -1.77
N GLN A 98 1.51 -10.51 -1.26
CA GLN A 98 1.85 -11.69 -2.07
C GLN A 98 0.79 -11.95 -3.14
N PHE A 99 -0.48 -11.75 -2.81
CA PHE A 99 -1.55 -11.89 -3.78
C PHE A 99 -1.40 -10.89 -4.93
N ILE A 100 -1.12 -9.64 -4.59
CA ILE A 100 -0.88 -8.58 -5.58
C ILE A 100 0.35 -8.90 -6.43
N LYS A 101 1.43 -9.30 -5.79
CA LYS A 101 2.67 -9.63 -6.48
C LYS A 101 2.48 -10.77 -7.48
N ASN A 102 1.74 -11.79 -7.09
CA ASN A 102 1.43 -12.91 -7.99
C ASN A 102 0.63 -12.44 -9.19
N ASN A 103 -0.38 -11.61 -8.97
CA ASN A 103 -1.18 -11.05 -10.07
C ASN A 103 -0.32 -10.20 -11.00
N CYS A 104 0.58 -9.41 -10.44
CA CYS A 104 1.51 -8.59 -11.20
C CYS A 104 2.40 -9.44 -12.10
N GLN A 105 2.97 -10.51 -11.55
CA GLN A 105 3.82 -11.43 -12.30
C GLN A 105 3.05 -12.13 -13.42
N ASN A 106 1.81 -12.50 -13.16
CA ASN A 106 0.95 -13.12 -14.18
C ASN A 106 0.68 -12.18 -15.36
N GLU A 107 0.70 -10.88 -15.11
CA GLU A 107 0.57 -9.86 -16.16
C GLU A 107 1.90 -9.54 -16.84
N GLY A 108 2.98 -10.21 -16.44
CA GLY A 108 4.32 -9.99 -17.01
C GLY A 108 4.94 -8.67 -16.60
N LYS A 109 4.52 -8.10 -15.48
CA LYS A 109 5.02 -6.82 -14.98
C LYS A 109 5.79 -6.97 -13.69
N GLN A 110 6.50 -5.92 -13.33
CA GLN A 110 7.30 -5.87 -12.10
C GLN A 110 6.64 -4.93 -11.10
N ILE A 111 6.75 -5.26 -9.82
CA ILE A 111 6.16 -4.45 -8.78
C ILE A 111 7.18 -3.45 -8.22
N ARG A 112 6.73 -2.23 -7.97
CA ARG A 112 7.44 -1.17 -7.25
C ARG A 112 6.61 -0.72 -6.08
N SER A 113 7.28 -0.34 -5.00
CA SER A 113 6.61 0.21 -3.83
C SER A 113 7.18 1.59 -3.51
N TYR A 114 6.35 2.45 -2.97
CA TYR A 114 6.73 3.81 -2.60
C TYR A 114 6.41 4.01 -1.13
N THR A 115 7.32 4.63 -0.40
CA THR A 115 7.11 4.91 1.01
C THR A 115 7.85 6.18 1.41
N LEU A 116 7.38 6.80 2.48
CA LEU A 116 8.08 7.95 3.06
C LEU A 116 9.41 7.51 3.67
N PRO A 117 10.47 8.35 3.59
CA PRO A 117 11.78 7.98 4.11
C PRO A 117 11.78 7.59 5.59
N SER A 118 10.93 8.21 6.40
CA SER A 118 10.86 7.96 7.83
C SER A 118 9.85 6.87 8.21
N ASP A 119 9.19 6.27 7.24
CA ASP A 119 8.25 5.19 7.49
C ASP A 119 8.99 3.85 7.61
N ARG A 120 9.58 3.62 8.77
CA ARG A 120 10.36 2.39 9.02
C ARG A 120 9.51 1.14 8.94
N ARG A 121 8.27 1.22 9.40
CA ARG A 121 7.35 0.08 9.38
C ARG A 121 7.10 -0.39 7.95
N ALA A 122 6.81 0.55 7.05
CA ALA A 122 6.61 0.22 5.65
C ALA A 122 7.88 -0.32 5.02
N LYS A 123 9.04 0.29 5.27
CA LYS A 123 10.30 -0.21 4.74
C LYS A 123 10.60 -1.63 5.20
N ASN A 124 10.42 -1.90 6.49
CA ASN A 124 10.62 -3.24 7.04
C ASN A 124 9.66 -4.25 6.42
N PHE A 125 8.41 -3.85 6.23
CA PHE A 125 7.41 -4.69 5.58
C PHE A 125 7.83 -5.06 4.16
N TYR A 126 8.23 -4.07 3.37
CA TYR A 126 8.64 -4.32 1.99
C TYR A 126 9.91 -5.16 1.93
N GLU A 127 10.90 -4.87 2.75
CA GLU A 127 12.13 -5.64 2.78
C GLU A 127 11.89 -7.10 3.17
N SER A 128 11.00 -7.34 4.11
CA SER A 128 10.64 -8.73 4.50
C SER A 128 9.89 -9.46 3.38
N ASN A 129 9.36 -8.72 2.41
CA ASN A 129 8.68 -9.27 1.24
C ASN A 129 9.55 -9.18 -0.03
N MET A 130 10.86 -9.11 0.14
CA MET A 130 11.84 -9.16 -0.95
C MET A 130 11.83 -7.93 -1.85
N ILE A 131 11.35 -6.80 -1.33
CA ILE A 131 11.42 -5.51 -2.02
C ILE A 131 12.54 -4.71 -1.35
N THR A 132 13.48 -4.23 -2.13
CA THR A 132 14.62 -3.46 -1.60
C THR A 132 14.72 -2.10 -2.29
N ALA A 133 15.25 -1.13 -1.57
CA ALA A 133 15.45 0.21 -2.13
C ALA A 133 16.48 0.15 -3.27
N ARG A 134 16.12 0.69 -4.43
CA ARG A 134 16.99 0.72 -5.60
C ARG A 134 17.52 2.11 -5.90
N VAL A 135 16.66 3.13 -5.68
CA VAL A 135 16.99 4.51 -5.99
C VAL A 135 16.42 5.38 -4.88
N LEU A 136 17.20 6.37 -4.46
CA LEU A 136 16.74 7.39 -3.53
C LEU A 136 16.70 8.71 -4.28
N ILE A 137 15.59 9.42 -4.15
CA ILE A 137 15.46 10.77 -4.69
C ILE A 137 15.95 11.74 -3.63
N MET A 138 17.02 12.47 -3.94
CA MET A 138 17.63 13.41 -3.03
C MET A 138 17.32 14.83 -3.50
N GLU A 139 16.78 15.64 -2.63
CA GLU A 139 16.37 17.01 -2.97
C GLU A 139 16.92 18.01 -1.96
N ASP A 140 17.00 19.26 -2.39
CA ASP A 140 17.40 20.34 -1.49
C ASP A 140 16.35 20.46 -0.38
N LYS A 141 16.78 20.33 0.86
CA LYS A 141 15.90 20.44 2.02
C LYS A 141 15.18 21.78 2.08
N ARG A 142 15.75 22.82 1.50
CA ARG A 142 15.17 24.15 1.48
C ARG A 142 14.19 24.37 0.33
N ALA A 143 13.98 23.35 -0.49
CA ALA A 143 12.96 23.44 -1.52
C ALA A 143 11.62 23.71 -0.85
N LYS A 144 10.95 24.75 -1.31
CA LYS A 144 9.69 25.19 -0.75
C LYS A 144 8.63 24.11 -0.85
N SER A 145 7.65 24.18 0.01
CA SER A 145 6.45 23.34 0.11
C SER A 145 6.67 21.95 0.71
N ARG A 146 7.92 21.48 0.81
CA ARG A 146 8.19 20.14 1.35
C ARG A 146 8.71 20.18 2.77
N TYR A 147 9.52 21.19 3.09
CA TYR A 147 10.10 21.33 4.41
C TYR A 147 9.91 22.74 4.91
N LYS A 148 9.75 22.86 6.21
CA LYS A 148 9.85 24.13 6.91
C LYS A 148 11.26 24.24 7.43
N ILE A 149 11.83 25.36 7.19
CA ILE A 149 13.17 25.67 7.64
C ILE A 149 13.08 26.42 8.97
#